data_376b4676eb4fa5e903e12f84e08bb004
#
_entry.id   376b4676eb4fa5e903e12f84e08bb004
#
_cell.length_a   1.000
_cell.length_b   1.000
_cell.length_c   1.000
_cell.angle_alpha   90.00
_cell.angle_beta   90.00
_cell.angle_gamma   90.00
#
_symmetry.space_group_name_H-M   'P 1'
#
loop_
_entity.id
_entity.type
_entity.pdbx_description
1 polymer ?
#
loop_
_entity_poly.entity_id
_entity_poly.type
_entity_poly.pdbx_seq_one_letter_code
_entity_poly.pdbx_strand_id
1 'polypeptide(L)'
;MEKAIEVKGLRKSFNDAEVLKGVDFEVKRGEIFALLGSNGAGKTTIVRILTTLLKQDGGTAFVNGFDVSSKPEHVRQSISLTGQFAAVDEILTGRENLIMIAKLRYLNNPRQVADSLLKSFGLTDAADRRASTYSGGMRRRLDIALSLVGNPPIIFLDEPTTGLDPEARIEVWKIVKELTNNGTTIFLTTQYLEEAEQLADQIAILNVGRIIAGGTLEELKKLFPPAKAEYVEKQPTLEEIFLAIVGKKGRK
;
A
#
# COMPACT_ATOMS: atom_id res chain seq x y z
N MET A 1 21.87 5.61 3.37
CA MET A 1 20.49 5.98 3.77
C MET A 1 19.98 4.95 4.77
N GLU A 2 19.20 5.37 5.75
CA GLU A 2 18.68 4.49 6.81
C GLU A 2 17.60 3.57 6.25
N LYS A 3 17.64 2.26 6.60
CA LYS A 3 16.67 1.27 6.16
C LYS A 3 15.41 1.36 7.02
N ALA A 4 14.25 1.37 6.38
CA ALA A 4 12.96 1.25 7.04
C ALA A 4 12.58 -0.22 7.26
N ILE A 5 12.89 -1.08 6.26
CA ILE A 5 12.64 -2.52 6.30
C ILE A 5 13.88 -3.24 5.79
N GLU A 6 14.26 -4.34 6.44
CA GLU A 6 15.35 -5.23 6.01
C GLU A 6 14.88 -6.68 6.16
N VAL A 7 14.98 -7.45 5.08
CA VAL A 7 14.57 -8.86 5.04
C VAL A 7 15.72 -9.70 4.48
N LYS A 8 16.10 -10.77 5.18
CA LYS A 8 17.18 -11.67 4.78
C LYS A 8 16.77 -13.13 4.93
N GLY A 9 16.82 -13.85 3.82
CA GLY A 9 16.58 -15.29 3.74
C GLY A 9 15.21 -15.71 4.27
N LEU A 10 14.17 -14.86 4.13
CA LEU A 10 12.87 -15.07 4.73
C LEU A 10 12.20 -16.33 4.18
N ARG A 11 11.78 -17.24 5.07
CA ARG A 11 11.13 -18.51 4.73
C ARG A 11 9.82 -18.66 5.48
N LYS A 12 8.85 -19.26 4.79
CA LYS A 12 7.57 -19.63 5.37
C LYS A 12 6.96 -20.83 4.65
N SER A 13 6.54 -21.80 5.42
CA SER A 13 5.79 -22.96 4.95
C SER A 13 4.43 -23.02 5.63
N PHE A 14 3.44 -23.59 4.94
CA PHE A 14 2.14 -23.95 5.47
C PHE A 14 1.93 -25.44 5.12
N ASN A 15 1.83 -26.27 6.14
CA ASN A 15 1.87 -27.73 5.98
C ASN A 15 3.10 -28.12 5.13
N ASP A 16 2.90 -28.85 4.04
CA ASP A 16 3.98 -29.30 3.15
C ASP A 16 4.37 -28.31 2.04
N ALA A 17 3.72 -27.16 1.97
CA ALA A 17 3.95 -26.16 0.93
C ALA A 17 4.87 -25.03 1.42
N GLU A 18 6.10 -24.91 0.88
CA GLU A 18 7.00 -23.79 1.09
C GLU A 18 6.54 -22.61 0.24
N VAL A 19 5.94 -21.58 0.91
CA VAL A 19 5.38 -20.38 0.27
C VAL A 19 6.46 -19.30 0.07
N LEU A 20 7.39 -19.14 1.03
CA LEU A 20 8.53 -18.23 0.91
C LEU A 20 9.82 -19.04 0.98
N LYS A 21 10.69 -18.85 -0.01
CA LYS A 21 11.85 -19.71 -0.29
C LYS A 21 13.18 -18.97 -0.18
N GLY A 22 13.35 -18.17 0.86
CA GLY A 22 14.55 -17.36 1.05
C GLY A 22 14.44 -16.04 0.30
N VAL A 23 13.59 -15.15 0.80
CA VAL A 23 13.33 -13.83 0.22
C VAL A 23 14.24 -12.80 0.87
N ASP A 24 14.91 -11.97 0.03
CA ASP A 24 15.81 -10.91 0.43
C ASP A 24 15.40 -9.59 -0.23
N PHE A 25 15.23 -8.52 0.56
CA PHE A 25 15.07 -7.16 0.06
C PHE A 25 15.26 -6.13 1.18
N GLU A 26 15.42 -4.88 0.77
CA GLU A 26 15.56 -3.73 1.66
C GLU A 26 14.65 -2.59 1.17
N VAL A 27 14.12 -1.81 2.11
CA VAL A 27 13.32 -0.61 1.83
C VAL A 27 13.97 0.56 2.56
N LYS A 28 14.24 1.66 1.84
CA LYS A 28 14.79 2.87 2.45
C LYS A 28 13.67 3.71 3.06
N ARG A 29 14.03 4.59 4.00
CA ARG A 29 13.06 5.53 4.56
C ARG A 29 12.59 6.53 3.52
N GLY A 30 11.28 6.81 3.55
CA GLY A 30 10.64 7.81 2.69
C GLY A 30 10.54 7.41 1.23
N GLU A 31 10.64 6.11 0.90
CA GLU A 31 10.39 5.61 -0.46
C GLU A 31 9.12 4.77 -0.55
N ILE A 32 8.60 4.66 -1.77
CA ILE A 32 7.54 3.70 -2.13
C ILE A 32 8.21 2.44 -2.68
N PHE A 33 8.10 1.35 -1.93
CA PHE A 33 8.55 0.03 -2.36
C PHE A 33 7.36 -0.81 -2.80
N ALA A 34 7.36 -1.28 -4.04
CA ALA A 34 6.33 -2.15 -4.58
C ALA A 34 6.79 -3.61 -4.64
N LEU A 35 6.06 -4.49 -3.95
CA LEU A 35 6.20 -5.94 -4.10
C LEU A 35 5.19 -6.42 -5.16
N LEU A 36 5.66 -6.57 -6.39
CA LEU A 36 4.87 -6.98 -7.55
C LEU A 36 4.86 -8.51 -7.68
N GLY A 37 3.70 -9.10 -7.93
CA GLY A 37 3.61 -10.54 -8.18
C GLY A 37 2.18 -11.01 -8.41
N SER A 38 2.02 -12.18 -9.01
CA SER A 38 0.71 -12.80 -9.22
C SER A 38 0.04 -13.21 -7.89
N ASN A 39 -1.25 -13.53 -7.96
CA ASN A 39 -1.95 -14.12 -6.82
C ASN A 39 -1.29 -15.46 -6.43
N GLY A 40 -1.13 -15.68 -5.12
CA GLY A 40 -0.43 -16.86 -4.60
C GLY A 40 1.10 -16.78 -4.62
N ALA A 41 1.72 -15.70 -5.13
CA ALA A 41 3.19 -15.57 -5.13
C ALA A 41 3.81 -15.47 -3.74
N GLY A 42 3.03 -15.11 -2.69
CA GLY A 42 3.49 -14.95 -1.31
C GLY A 42 3.46 -13.51 -0.78
N LYS A 43 2.93 -12.54 -1.53
CA LYS A 43 2.89 -11.11 -1.18
C LYS A 43 2.26 -10.87 0.21
N THR A 44 1.02 -11.31 0.40
CA THR A 44 0.30 -11.16 1.66
C THR A 44 0.97 -11.92 2.81
N THR A 45 1.66 -13.02 2.53
CA THR A 45 2.46 -13.75 3.54
C THR A 45 3.61 -12.88 4.05
N ILE A 46 4.34 -12.20 3.15
CA ILE A 46 5.41 -11.25 3.51
C ILE A 46 4.83 -10.10 4.35
N VAL A 47 3.73 -9.47 3.89
CA VAL A 47 3.08 -8.39 4.65
C VAL A 47 2.71 -8.86 6.06
N ARG A 48 2.08 -10.03 6.20
CA ARG A 48 1.68 -10.58 7.51
C ARG A 48 2.87 -10.85 8.43
N ILE A 49 4.01 -11.27 7.90
CA ILE A 49 5.24 -11.46 8.70
C ILE A 49 5.80 -10.11 9.14
N LEU A 50 5.95 -9.15 8.22
CA LEU A 50 6.49 -7.83 8.52
C LEU A 50 5.62 -7.03 9.49
N THR A 51 4.31 -7.23 9.44
CA THR A 51 3.34 -6.63 10.38
C THR A 51 3.11 -7.44 11.64
N THR A 52 3.92 -8.49 11.88
CA THR A 52 3.88 -9.36 13.08
C THR A 52 2.59 -10.17 13.25
N LEU A 53 1.78 -10.31 12.21
CA LEU A 53 0.56 -11.12 12.20
C LEU A 53 0.83 -12.60 11.92
N LEU A 54 2.04 -12.92 11.44
CA LEU A 54 2.47 -14.27 11.13
C LEU A 54 3.96 -14.43 11.50
N LYS A 55 4.34 -15.56 12.09
CA LYS A 55 5.73 -15.86 12.40
C LYS A 55 6.41 -16.53 11.19
N GLN A 56 7.63 -16.09 10.85
CA GLN A 56 8.48 -16.76 9.86
C GLN A 56 9.01 -18.09 10.40
N ASP A 57 9.41 -18.99 9.49
CA ASP A 57 10.02 -20.27 9.81
C ASP A 57 11.55 -20.22 9.67
N GLY A 58 12.08 -19.22 8.95
CA GLY A 58 13.52 -19.00 8.79
C GLY A 58 13.82 -17.59 8.26
N GLY A 59 15.10 -17.22 8.32
CA GLY A 59 15.54 -15.89 7.96
C GLY A 59 15.29 -14.85 9.05
N THR A 60 15.56 -13.58 8.72
CA THR A 60 15.37 -12.44 9.62
C THR A 60 14.61 -11.32 8.92
N ALA A 61 13.80 -10.59 9.68
CA ALA A 61 13.08 -9.41 9.19
C ALA A 61 13.09 -8.31 10.25
N PHE A 62 13.49 -7.11 9.84
CA PHE A 62 13.49 -5.92 10.69
C PHE A 62 12.58 -4.86 10.08
N VAL A 63 11.78 -4.22 10.89
CA VAL A 63 10.90 -3.10 10.53
C VAL A 63 11.17 -1.96 11.50
N ASN A 64 11.49 -0.78 10.99
CA ASN A 64 11.88 0.39 11.77
C ASN A 64 13.04 0.12 12.77
N GLY A 65 13.97 -0.78 12.40
CA GLY A 65 15.09 -1.21 13.24
C GLY A 65 14.72 -2.26 14.30
N PHE A 66 13.48 -2.71 14.39
CA PHE A 66 13.03 -3.73 15.33
C PHE A 66 12.84 -5.08 14.64
N ASP A 67 13.39 -6.14 15.20
CA ASP A 67 13.18 -7.51 14.76
C ASP A 67 11.72 -7.92 14.97
N VAL A 68 11.06 -8.40 13.91
CA VAL A 68 9.62 -8.70 13.91
C VAL A 68 9.26 -9.88 14.84
N SER A 69 10.20 -10.76 15.16
CA SER A 69 9.97 -11.93 16.01
C SER A 69 10.20 -11.65 17.49
N SER A 70 11.25 -10.88 17.81
CA SER A 70 11.64 -10.64 19.21
C SER A 70 11.07 -9.33 19.77
N LYS A 71 10.75 -8.34 18.93
CA LYS A 71 10.21 -7.04 19.32
C LYS A 71 8.91 -6.66 18.60
N PRO A 72 7.90 -7.54 18.53
CA PRO A 72 6.68 -7.32 17.74
C PRO A 72 5.88 -6.10 18.20
N GLU A 73 5.90 -5.75 19.48
CA GLU A 73 5.18 -4.59 20.00
C GLU A 73 5.76 -3.26 19.48
N HIS A 74 7.08 -3.13 19.44
CA HIS A 74 7.75 -1.95 18.89
C HIS A 74 7.48 -1.81 17.39
N VAL A 75 7.47 -2.95 16.67
CA VAL A 75 7.08 -2.96 15.25
C VAL A 75 5.65 -2.41 15.09
N ARG A 76 4.66 -2.97 15.82
CA ARG A 76 3.25 -2.54 15.74
C ARG A 76 3.03 -1.07 16.10
N GLN A 77 3.85 -0.53 17.00
CA GLN A 77 3.79 0.90 17.35
C GLN A 77 4.30 1.81 16.22
N SER A 78 5.17 1.29 15.35
CA SER A 78 5.82 2.05 14.28
C SER A 78 5.19 1.87 12.89
N ILE A 79 4.15 1.05 12.78
CA ILE A 79 3.52 0.75 11.49
C ILE A 79 2.02 1.00 11.50
N SER A 80 1.48 1.04 10.28
CA SER A 80 0.06 0.79 10.03
C SER A 80 -0.10 -0.18 8.86
N LEU A 81 -1.22 -0.89 8.84
CA LEU A 81 -1.58 -1.85 7.79
C LEU A 81 -2.98 -1.54 7.27
N THR A 82 -3.06 -1.32 5.97
CA THR A 82 -4.31 -1.35 5.22
C THR A 82 -4.36 -2.66 4.45
N GLY A 83 -5.23 -3.55 4.88
CA GLY A 83 -5.37 -4.87 4.27
C GLY A 83 -6.17 -4.87 2.97
N GLN A 84 -6.33 -6.05 2.37
CA GLN A 84 -7.15 -6.26 1.18
C GLN A 84 -8.63 -5.95 1.42
N PHE A 85 -9.12 -6.17 2.65
CA PHE A 85 -10.46 -5.77 3.08
C PHE A 85 -10.37 -4.54 3.95
N ALA A 86 -11.20 -3.54 3.66
CA ALA A 86 -11.25 -2.32 4.44
C ALA A 86 -11.57 -2.59 5.92
N ALA A 87 -10.78 -2.02 6.82
CA ALA A 87 -11.01 -2.08 8.26
C ALA A 87 -12.08 -1.07 8.75
N VAL A 88 -12.89 -0.57 7.82
CA VAL A 88 -13.93 0.42 8.06
C VAL A 88 -15.15 -0.26 8.69
N ASP A 89 -15.59 0.23 9.84
CA ASP A 89 -16.88 -0.14 10.40
C ASP A 89 -18.01 0.56 9.60
N GLU A 90 -18.82 -0.25 8.94
CA GLU A 90 -19.88 0.24 8.05
C GLU A 90 -21.08 0.88 8.79
N ILE A 91 -21.25 0.56 10.08
CA ILE A 91 -22.33 1.11 10.93
C ILE A 91 -22.00 2.54 11.35
N LEU A 92 -20.71 2.81 11.58
CA LEU A 92 -20.20 4.11 11.97
C LEU A 92 -20.13 5.08 10.77
N THR A 93 -20.15 6.36 11.08
CA THR A 93 -19.83 7.42 10.10
C THR A 93 -18.34 7.45 9.80
N GLY A 94 -17.93 8.11 8.71
CA GLY A 94 -16.51 8.30 8.41
C GLY A 94 -15.74 8.98 9.55
N ARG A 95 -16.36 9.97 10.16
CA ARG A 95 -15.80 10.68 11.32
C ARG A 95 -15.66 9.77 12.55
N GLU A 96 -16.69 9.01 12.88
CA GLU A 96 -16.69 8.10 14.03
C GLU A 96 -15.62 7.01 13.90
N ASN A 97 -15.44 6.45 12.69
CA ASN A 97 -14.36 5.52 12.39
C ASN A 97 -12.98 6.10 12.77
N LEU A 98 -12.68 7.31 12.31
CA LEU A 98 -11.40 7.97 12.59
C LEU A 98 -11.23 8.32 14.07
N ILE A 99 -12.29 8.82 14.73
CA ILE A 99 -12.29 9.12 16.17
C ILE A 99 -12.04 7.84 16.97
N MET A 100 -12.66 6.73 16.60
CA MET A 100 -12.47 5.44 17.28
C MET A 100 -11.00 5.01 17.25
N ILE A 101 -10.36 5.03 16.08
CA ILE A 101 -8.94 4.66 15.95
C ILE A 101 -8.04 5.66 16.70
N ALA A 102 -8.33 6.97 16.62
CA ALA A 102 -7.56 7.98 17.34
C ALA A 102 -7.63 7.78 18.88
N LYS A 103 -8.79 7.39 19.40
CA LYS A 103 -8.94 7.02 20.81
C LYS A 103 -8.18 5.74 21.18
N LEU A 104 -8.24 4.71 20.33
CA LEU A 104 -7.50 3.45 20.52
C LEU A 104 -5.97 3.67 20.52
N ARG A 105 -5.50 4.69 19.79
CA ARG A 105 -4.10 5.12 19.79
C ARG A 105 -3.77 6.16 20.87
N TYR A 106 -4.69 6.46 21.78
CA TYR A 106 -4.53 7.42 22.88
C TYR A 106 -4.11 8.81 22.41
N LEU A 107 -4.55 9.25 21.23
CA LEU A 107 -4.22 10.56 20.70
C LEU A 107 -5.02 11.66 21.41
N ASN A 108 -4.35 12.82 21.61
CA ASN A 108 -5.02 14.02 22.05
C ASN A 108 -5.91 14.58 20.93
N ASN A 109 -7.08 15.12 21.30
CA ASN A 109 -8.03 15.75 20.37
C ASN A 109 -8.45 14.83 19.20
N PRO A 110 -9.03 13.62 19.42
CA PRO A 110 -9.40 12.68 18.39
C PRO A 110 -10.28 13.27 17.28
N ARG A 111 -11.17 14.23 17.64
CA ARG A 111 -12.05 14.90 16.67
C ARG A 111 -11.27 15.78 15.71
N GLN A 112 -10.30 16.55 16.19
CA GLN A 112 -9.45 17.39 15.34
C GLN A 112 -8.60 16.54 14.37
N VAL A 113 -8.06 15.42 14.85
CA VAL A 113 -7.35 14.44 14.00
C VAL A 113 -8.26 13.90 12.90
N ALA A 114 -9.50 13.51 13.26
CA ALA A 114 -10.49 13.02 12.30
C ALA A 114 -10.84 14.08 11.25
N ASP A 115 -11.13 15.31 11.66
CA ASP A 115 -11.49 16.42 10.77
C ASP A 115 -10.34 16.74 9.79
N SER A 116 -9.10 16.75 10.27
CA SER A 116 -7.93 16.98 9.44
C SER A 116 -7.78 15.88 8.37
N LEU A 117 -7.89 14.62 8.75
CA LEU A 117 -7.80 13.49 7.83
C LEU A 117 -8.95 13.47 6.82
N LEU A 118 -10.19 13.70 7.26
CA LEU A 118 -11.34 13.80 6.34
C LEU A 118 -11.13 14.88 5.28
N LYS A 119 -10.59 16.02 5.69
CA LYS A 119 -10.26 17.12 4.77
C LYS A 119 -9.17 16.71 3.77
N SER A 120 -8.07 16.13 4.24
CA SER A 120 -6.95 15.69 3.38
C SER A 120 -7.36 14.62 2.36
N PHE A 121 -8.36 13.79 2.71
CA PHE A 121 -8.84 12.70 1.86
C PHE A 121 -10.08 13.08 1.03
N GLY A 122 -10.52 14.35 1.05
CA GLY A 122 -11.69 14.80 0.30
C GLY A 122 -13.00 14.14 0.75
N LEU A 123 -13.13 13.83 2.05
CA LEU A 123 -14.29 13.15 2.64
C LEU A 123 -15.10 14.06 3.58
N THR A 124 -14.83 15.37 3.59
CA THR A 124 -15.48 16.33 4.51
C THR A 124 -17.00 16.32 4.36
N ASP A 125 -17.51 16.36 3.12
CA ASP A 125 -18.95 16.43 2.85
C ASP A 125 -19.69 15.13 3.19
N ALA A 126 -18.95 14.02 3.28
CA ALA A 126 -19.48 12.72 3.65
C ALA A 126 -19.16 12.32 5.10
N ALA A 127 -18.48 13.18 5.85
CA ALA A 127 -17.92 12.87 7.17
C ALA A 127 -18.93 12.26 8.15
N ASP A 128 -20.16 12.77 8.15
CA ASP A 128 -21.22 12.39 9.09
C ASP A 128 -22.25 11.41 8.47
N ARG A 129 -21.97 10.88 7.27
CA ARG A 129 -22.72 9.81 6.65
C ARG A 129 -22.16 8.46 7.11
N ARG A 130 -23.00 7.43 7.22
CA ARG A 130 -22.56 6.06 7.51
C ARG A 130 -21.65 5.53 6.41
N ALA A 131 -20.57 4.86 6.80
CA ALA A 131 -19.58 4.31 5.86
C ALA A 131 -20.19 3.24 4.92
N SER A 132 -21.28 2.57 5.33
CA SER A 132 -22.06 1.69 4.44
C SER A 132 -22.60 2.39 3.19
N THR A 133 -22.79 3.72 3.23
CA THR A 133 -23.28 4.52 2.10
C THR A 133 -22.16 5.08 1.20
N TYR A 134 -20.90 4.79 1.51
CA TYR A 134 -19.76 5.26 0.74
C TYR A 134 -19.60 4.44 -0.55
N SER A 135 -19.15 5.10 -1.63
CA SER A 135 -18.65 4.38 -2.81
C SER A 135 -17.40 3.55 -2.47
N GLY A 136 -17.03 2.62 -3.34
CA GLY A 136 -15.80 1.83 -3.16
C GLY A 136 -14.56 2.71 -2.99
N GLY A 137 -14.40 3.74 -3.84
CA GLY A 137 -13.31 4.72 -3.74
C GLY A 137 -13.34 5.53 -2.45
N MET A 138 -14.51 6.01 -2.01
CA MET A 138 -14.65 6.72 -0.73
C MET A 138 -14.29 5.81 0.45
N ARG A 139 -14.73 4.56 0.42
CA ARG A 139 -14.43 3.58 1.47
C ARG A 139 -12.93 3.30 1.52
N ARG A 140 -12.27 3.15 0.36
CA ARG A 140 -10.83 2.96 0.29
C ARG A 140 -10.03 4.17 0.79
N ARG A 141 -10.45 5.38 0.44
CA ARG A 141 -9.85 6.61 0.97
C ARG A 141 -9.98 6.70 2.48
N LEU A 142 -11.15 6.36 3.04
CA LEU A 142 -11.33 6.32 4.49
C LEU A 142 -10.43 5.26 5.15
N ASP A 143 -10.29 4.08 4.56
CA ASP A 143 -9.43 2.99 5.06
C ASP A 143 -7.95 3.41 5.09
N ILE A 144 -7.46 4.09 4.05
CA ILE A 144 -6.12 4.66 4.05
C ILE A 144 -6.00 5.79 5.08
N ALA A 145 -7.02 6.65 5.23
CA ALA A 145 -7.03 7.69 6.26
C ALA A 145 -6.95 7.10 7.68
N LEU A 146 -7.63 5.98 7.95
CA LEU A 146 -7.53 5.24 9.22
C LEU A 146 -6.10 4.77 9.48
N SER A 147 -5.38 4.34 8.45
CA SER A 147 -4.00 3.90 8.58
C SER A 147 -3.04 5.03 8.94
N LEU A 148 -3.40 6.28 8.66
CA LEU A 148 -2.60 7.48 8.99
C LEU A 148 -2.83 8.02 10.40
N VAL A 149 -3.82 7.55 11.10
CA VAL A 149 -4.07 7.98 12.48
C VAL A 149 -2.84 7.69 13.34
N GLY A 150 -2.24 8.73 13.89
CA GLY A 150 -1.02 8.66 14.70
C GLY A 150 0.29 8.79 13.91
N ASN A 151 0.23 9.13 12.62
CA ASN A 151 1.39 9.41 11.76
C ASN A 151 2.47 8.31 11.80
N PRO A 152 2.15 7.05 11.47
CA PRO A 152 3.13 5.98 11.49
C PRO A 152 4.23 6.24 10.44
N PRO A 153 5.52 6.00 10.76
CA PRO A 153 6.61 6.20 9.82
C PRO A 153 6.60 5.21 8.64
N ILE A 154 5.91 4.07 8.78
CA ILE A 154 5.83 3.03 7.75
C ILE A 154 4.37 2.58 7.62
N ILE A 155 3.87 2.54 6.38
CA ILE A 155 2.53 2.06 6.05
C ILE A 155 2.63 0.88 5.08
N PHE A 156 1.94 -0.20 5.41
CA PHE A 156 1.74 -1.35 4.53
C PHE A 156 0.39 -1.23 3.84
N LEU A 157 0.39 -1.30 2.50
CA LEU A 157 -0.80 -1.31 1.65
C LEU A 157 -0.87 -2.65 0.90
N ASP A 158 -1.77 -3.54 1.31
CA ASP A 158 -1.94 -4.84 0.65
C ASP A 158 -3.00 -4.71 -0.45
N GLU A 159 -2.56 -4.66 -1.71
CA GLU A 159 -3.36 -4.51 -2.93
C GLU A 159 -4.33 -3.30 -2.86
N PRO A 160 -3.82 -2.05 -2.71
CA PRO A 160 -4.62 -0.88 -2.33
C PRO A 160 -5.70 -0.48 -3.34
N THR A 161 -5.57 -0.85 -4.61
CA THR A 161 -6.51 -0.42 -5.67
C THR A 161 -7.35 -1.55 -6.25
N THR A 162 -7.25 -2.76 -5.68
CA THR A 162 -8.04 -3.90 -6.15
C THR A 162 -9.53 -3.62 -6.04
N GLY A 163 -10.26 -3.83 -7.15
CA GLY A 163 -11.71 -3.62 -7.22
C GLY A 163 -12.15 -2.16 -7.37
N LEU A 164 -11.22 -1.20 -7.49
CA LEU A 164 -11.55 0.19 -7.77
C LEU A 164 -11.67 0.45 -9.28
N ASP A 165 -12.56 1.38 -9.63
CA ASP A 165 -12.60 1.96 -10.97
C ASP A 165 -11.33 2.80 -11.27
N PRO A 166 -11.03 3.13 -12.54
CA PRO A 166 -9.83 3.85 -12.93
C PRO A 166 -9.68 5.22 -12.25
N GLU A 167 -10.78 5.95 -12.07
CA GLU A 167 -10.75 7.28 -11.46
C GLU A 167 -10.40 7.21 -9.97
N ALA A 168 -11.05 6.31 -9.23
CA ALA A 168 -10.75 6.07 -7.82
C ALA A 168 -9.33 5.56 -7.60
N ARG A 169 -8.78 4.75 -8.52
CA ARG A 169 -7.39 4.28 -8.49
C ARG A 169 -6.42 5.44 -8.56
N ILE A 170 -6.61 6.36 -9.51
CA ILE A 170 -5.75 7.55 -9.67
C ILE A 170 -5.80 8.43 -8.42
N GLU A 171 -6.96 8.58 -7.78
CA GLU A 171 -7.07 9.32 -6.52
C GLU A 171 -6.26 8.67 -5.39
N VAL A 172 -6.32 7.35 -5.25
CA VAL A 172 -5.52 6.59 -4.28
C VAL A 172 -4.02 6.76 -4.57
N TRP A 173 -3.59 6.70 -5.83
CA TRP A 173 -2.20 6.90 -6.21
C TRP A 173 -1.68 8.30 -5.85
N LYS A 174 -2.47 9.34 -6.04
CA LYS A 174 -2.12 10.71 -5.62
C LYS A 174 -1.89 10.79 -4.12
N ILE A 175 -2.80 10.19 -3.34
CA ILE A 175 -2.69 10.13 -1.89
C ILE A 175 -1.40 9.42 -1.47
N VAL A 176 -1.10 8.25 -2.04
CA VAL A 176 0.13 7.49 -1.74
C VAL A 176 1.38 8.31 -2.00
N LYS A 177 1.45 9.03 -3.14
CA LYS A 177 2.57 9.92 -3.45
C LYS A 177 2.70 11.10 -2.47
N GLU A 178 1.58 11.71 -2.10
CA GLU A 178 1.58 12.80 -1.10
C GLU A 178 2.10 12.34 0.26
N LEU A 179 1.75 11.13 0.69
CA LEU A 179 2.25 10.56 1.94
C LEU A 179 3.77 10.38 1.93
N THR A 180 4.30 9.88 0.83
CA THR A 180 5.76 9.68 0.69
C THR A 180 6.50 11.01 0.61
N ASN A 181 5.95 12.01 -0.09
CA ASN A 181 6.50 13.37 -0.12
C ASN A 181 6.57 14.01 1.28
N ASN A 182 5.70 13.58 2.20
CA ASN A 182 5.71 13.99 3.61
C ASN A 182 6.61 13.12 4.49
N GLY A 183 7.43 12.24 3.90
CA GLY A 183 8.42 11.43 4.59
C GLY A 183 7.95 10.06 5.09
N THR A 184 6.69 9.66 4.80
CA THR A 184 6.18 8.32 5.16
C THR A 184 6.77 7.28 4.21
N THR A 185 7.26 6.17 4.74
CA THR A 185 7.68 5.01 3.93
C THR A 185 6.47 4.17 3.59
N ILE A 186 6.31 3.81 2.33
CA ILE A 186 5.20 2.98 1.86
C ILE A 186 5.73 1.64 1.35
N PHE A 187 5.20 0.55 1.93
CA PHE A 187 5.36 -0.79 1.39
C PHE A 187 4.03 -1.23 0.79
N LEU A 188 3.96 -1.33 -0.53
CA LEU A 188 2.74 -1.78 -1.20
C LEU A 188 2.94 -3.13 -1.87
N THR A 189 1.90 -3.95 -1.85
CA THR A 189 1.82 -5.14 -2.70
C THR A 189 0.85 -4.88 -3.83
N THR A 190 1.14 -5.41 -5.00
CA THR A 190 0.24 -5.30 -6.15
C THR A 190 0.44 -6.46 -7.13
N GLN A 191 -0.59 -6.74 -7.93
CA GLN A 191 -0.51 -7.55 -9.13
C GLN A 191 -0.59 -6.71 -10.41
N TYR A 192 -0.87 -5.40 -10.26
CA TYR A 192 -1.04 -4.48 -11.38
C TYR A 192 0.30 -3.82 -11.72
N LEU A 193 0.80 -4.09 -12.93
CA LEU A 193 2.06 -3.54 -13.43
C LEU A 193 2.02 -2.01 -13.46
N GLU A 194 0.90 -1.44 -13.90
CA GLU A 194 0.69 0.00 -13.98
C GLU A 194 0.82 0.68 -12.61
N GLU A 195 0.27 0.07 -11.55
CA GLU A 195 0.38 0.62 -10.19
C GLU A 195 1.84 0.67 -9.71
N ALA A 196 2.60 -0.41 -9.94
CA ALA A 196 4.03 -0.44 -9.61
C ALA A 196 4.81 0.59 -10.44
N GLU A 197 4.51 0.72 -11.75
CA GLU A 197 5.16 1.67 -12.64
C GLU A 197 4.87 3.14 -12.27
N GLN A 198 3.65 3.44 -11.84
CA GLN A 198 3.23 4.80 -11.49
C GLN A 198 3.68 5.24 -10.11
N LEU A 199 3.82 4.31 -9.16
CA LEU A 199 4.03 4.67 -7.76
C LEU A 199 5.46 4.42 -7.26
N ALA A 200 6.07 3.30 -7.66
CA ALA A 200 7.21 2.78 -6.95
C ALA A 200 8.53 3.48 -7.28
N ASP A 201 9.30 3.80 -6.25
CA ASP A 201 10.71 4.16 -6.37
C ASP A 201 11.58 2.90 -6.55
N GLN A 202 11.18 1.79 -5.88
CA GLN A 202 11.82 0.50 -5.97
C GLN A 202 10.75 -0.59 -6.17
N ILE A 203 11.03 -1.53 -7.06
CA ILE A 203 10.14 -2.66 -7.38
C ILE A 203 10.89 -3.95 -7.10
N ALA A 204 10.24 -4.89 -6.42
CA ALA A 204 10.70 -6.28 -6.33
C ALA A 204 9.65 -7.20 -6.96
N ILE A 205 10.06 -8.05 -7.89
CA ILE A 205 9.18 -9.01 -8.57
C ILE A 205 9.24 -10.33 -7.83
N LEU A 206 8.14 -10.68 -7.15
CA LEU A 206 7.98 -11.93 -6.42
C LEU A 206 7.29 -12.97 -7.31
N ASN A 207 7.94 -14.11 -7.51
CA ASN A 207 7.38 -15.23 -8.23
C ASN A 207 7.65 -16.53 -7.47
N VAL A 208 6.60 -17.32 -7.21
CA VAL A 208 6.64 -18.63 -6.53
C VAL A 208 7.53 -18.61 -5.28
N GLY A 209 7.36 -17.58 -4.45
CA GLY A 209 8.06 -17.42 -3.16
C GLY A 209 9.51 -16.96 -3.24
N ARG A 210 9.99 -16.45 -4.38
CA ARG A 210 11.34 -15.88 -4.58
C ARG A 210 11.27 -14.52 -5.25
N ILE A 211 12.14 -13.60 -4.88
CA ILE A 211 12.37 -12.40 -5.66
C ILE A 211 13.25 -12.80 -6.87
N ILE A 212 12.71 -12.58 -8.07
CA ILE A 212 13.36 -12.93 -9.34
C ILE A 212 14.04 -11.74 -10.00
N ALA A 213 13.62 -10.52 -9.69
CA ALA A 213 14.23 -9.27 -10.13
C ALA A 213 13.86 -8.15 -9.16
N GLY A 214 14.69 -7.11 -9.07
CA GLY A 214 14.40 -5.92 -8.25
C GLY A 214 15.26 -4.74 -8.69
N GLY A 215 14.79 -3.53 -8.40
CA GLY A 215 15.44 -2.28 -8.73
C GLY A 215 14.44 -1.19 -9.06
N THR A 216 14.93 -0.05 -9.55
CA THR A 216 14.09 1.00 -10.13
C THR A 216 13.43 0.53 -11.43
N LEU A 217 12.36 1.18 -11.85
CA LEU A 217 11.72 0.87 -13.15
C LEU A 217 12.72 0.94 -14.31
N GLU A 218 13.63 1.93 -14.29
CA GLU A 218 14.66 2.08 -15.32
C GLU A 218 15.68 0.94 -15.32
N GLU A 219 16.08 0.47 -14.13
CA GLU A 219 16.97 -0.69 -14.00
C GLU A 219 16.32 -1.95 -14.51
N LEU A 220 15.05 -2.18 -14.18
CA LEU A 220 14.30 -3.33 -14.67
C LEU A 220 14.12 -3.29 -16.19
N LYS A 221 13.83 -2.11 -16.77
CA LYS A 221 13.74 -1.95 -18.23
C LYS A 221 15.07 -2.26 -18.95
N LYS A 222 16.23 -2.00 -18.33
CA LYS A 222 17.55 -2.32 -18.90
C LYS A 222 17.85 -3.82 -18.95
N LEU A 223 17.14 -4.66 -18.19
CA LEU A 223 17.28 -6.12 -18.25
C LEU A 223 16.79 -6.71 -19.59
N PHE A 224 16.01 -5.93 -20.33
CA PHE A 224 15.47 -6.34 -21.63
C PHE A 224 16.03 -5.46 -22.74
N PRO A 225 16.40 -6.04 -23.90
CA PRO A 225 16.84 -5.25 -25.04
C PRO A 225 15.72 -4.27 -25.44
N PRO A 226 16.06 -3.04 -25.87
CA PRO A 226 15.07 -2.11 -26.35
C PRO A 226 14.27 -2.75 -27.48
N ALA A 227 12.94 -2.71 -27.37
CA ALA A 227 12.07 -3.12 -28.45
C ALA A 227 12.47 -2.38 -29.71
N LYS A 228 12.62 -3.08 -30.84
CA LYS A 228 12.81 -2.42 -32.14
C LYS A 228 11.70 -1.40 -32.29
N ALA A 229 12.04 -0.14 -32.58
CA ALA A 229 11.09 0.92 -32.76
C ALA A 229 10.20 0.59 -33.98
N GLU A 230 9.07 -0.10 -33.74
CA GLU A 230 7.95 -0.07 -34.66
C GLU A 230 7.20 1.22 -34.37
N TYR A 231 7.07 2.07 -35.35
CA TYR A 231 6.19 3.25 -35.30
C TYR A 231 4.75 2.75 -35.30
N VAL A 232 4.26 2.37 -34.12
CA VAL A 232 2.83 2.18 -33.88
C VAL A 232 2.29 3.51 -33.42
N GLU A 233 1.43 4.14 -34.22
CA GLU A 233 0.64 5.29 -33.73
C GLU A 233 -0.06 4.84 -32.45
N LYS A 234 0.34 5.46 -31.33
CA LYS A 234 -0.24 5.12 -30.03
C LYS A 234 -1.68 5.63 -30.00
N GLN A 235 -2.60 4.76 -30.36
CA GLN A 235 -4.01 5.08 -30.16
C GLN A 235 -4.29 5.12 -28.65
N PRO A 236 -5.12 6.07 -28.19
CA PRO A 236 -5.46 6.17 -26.80
C PRO A 236 -6.13 4.88 -26.33
N THR A 237 -5.74 4.42 -25.14
CA THR A 237 -6.39 3.25 -24.52
C THR A 237 -7.84 3.56 -24.18
N LEU A 238 -8.68 2.53 -24.05
CA LEU A 238 -10.08 2.70 -23.63
C LEU A 238 -10.17 3.42 -22.26
N GLU A 239 -9.23 3.20 -21.39
CA GLU A 239 -9.10 3.88 -20.08
C GLU A 239 -8.84 5.38 -20.24
N GLU A 240 -7.87 5.76 -21.09
CA GLU A 240 -7.58 7.17 -21.41
C GLU A 240 -8.80 7.87 -22.03
N ILE A 241 -9.53 7.19 -22.92
CA ILE A 241 -10.76 7.68 -23.53
C ILE A 241 -11.85 7.87 -22.46
N PHE A 242 -12.05 6.89 -21.59
CA PHE A 242 -13.02 6.94 -20.49
C PHE A 242 -12.77 8.13 -19.58
N LEU A 243 -11.52 8.29 -19.11
CA LEU A 243 -11.13 9.41 -18.25
C LEU A 243 -11.28 10.77 -18.93
N ALA A 244 -10.98 10.87 -20.22
CA ALA A 244 -11.16 12.11 -20.99
C ALA A 244 -12.63 12.50 -21.15
N ILE A 245 -13.54 11.53 -21.25
CA ILE A 245 -14.97 11.77 -21.38
C ILE A 245 -15.59 12.13 -20.03
N VAL A 246 -15.30 11.38 -18.98
CA VAL A 246 -15.86 11.56 -17.64
C VAL A 246 -15.30 12.83 -16.98
N GLY A 247 -14.01 13.09 -17.10
CA GLY A 247 -13.35 14.28 -16.54
C GLY A 247 -13.81 15.61 -17.17
N LYS A 248 -14.32 15.59 -18.42
CA LYS A 248 -14.92 16.79 -19.06
C LYS A 248 -16.34 17.11 -18.56
N LYS A 249 -17.07 16.14 -17.99
CA LYS A 249 -18.45 16.36 -17.48
C LYS A 249 -18.49 16.99 -16.08
N GLY A 250 -17.37 17.03 -15.36
CA GLY A 250 -17.27 17.62 -14.01
C GLY A 250 -16.94 19.12 -13.95
N ARG A 251 -16.87 19.82 -15.12
CA ARG A 251 -16.56 21.25 -15.21
C ARG A 251 -17.69 22.07 -15.87
N LYS A 252 -18.93 21.80 -15.49
CA LYS A 252 -20.08 22.69 -15.79
C LYS A 252 -20.81 23.01 -14.50
#